data_4f127b19b742b626911d78e9d1de6b19
#
_entry.id   4f127b19b742b626911d78e9d1de6b19
#
_cell.length_a   1.000
_cell.length_b   1.000
_cell.length_c   1.000
_cell.angle_alpha   90.00
_cell.angle_beta   90.00
_cell.angle_gamma   90.00
#
_symmetry.space_group_name_H-M   'P 1'
#
loop_
_entity.id
_entity.type
_entity.pdbx_description
1 polymer ?
#
loop_
_entity_poly.entity_id
_entity_poly.type
_entity_poly.pdbx_seq_one_letter_code
_entity_poly.pdbx_strand_id
1 'polypeptide(L)'
;QARHDQGGDLREPDFTTIFPNPIGMSRSWDEDMLKKSGEVVGIETRGLFAAGKNGSLSVWAPTVDMERDPRWGRNEEAYGEDTYLTGRLAGAYVEGMQGDDDFYLRCAATLKHFYANNVEEDRTFTSSSIDPRNKHEYYHEPFRRIIKEHGAEAMMTAYNEINGVPCMVMRDIKDYAKDRWGLHHVVTDGGDVLQTVNQHEYFGTDAQTVAAGIKAGIDSFSDNREKMEDAVREAYALGLIEMK
;
A
#
# COMPACT_ATOMS: atom_id res chain seq x y z
N GLN A 1 -4.94 2.73 11.86
CA GLN A 1 -4.36 3.83 12.63
C GLN A 1 -3.80 4.86 11.65
N ALA A 2 -4.46 6.00 11.49
CA ALA A 2 -3.84 7.14 10.86
C ALA A 2 -2.67 7.57 11.75
N ARG A 3 -1.43 7.22 11.38
CA ARG A 3 -0.26 7.80 12.02
C ARG A 3 -0.17 9.26 11.60
N HIS A 4 -0.36 10.16 12.53
CA HIS A 4 0.08 11.54 12.38
C HIS A 4 1.61 11.55 12.29
N ASP A 5 2.16 11.64 11.09
CA ASP A 5 3.54 12.02 10.91
C ASP A 5 3.63 13.55 10.84
N GLN A 6 3.86 14.09 12.05
CA GLN A 6 4.84 15.11 12.35
C GLN A 6 4.69 16.55 11.86
N GLY A 7 4.54 17.44 12.80
CA GLY A 7 4.82 18.86 12.70
C GLY A 7 3.69 19.78 13.09
N GLY A 8 2.56 19.25 13.54
CA GLY A 8 1.49 20.06 14.13
C GLY A 8 1.88 20.54 15.52
N ASP A 9 1.57 21.76 15.84
CA ASP A 9 1.67 22.33 17.18
C ASP A 9 0.90 21.44 18.18
N LEU A 10 1.58 20.77 19.09
CA LEU A 10 1.02 19.86 20.09
C LEU A 10 0.08 20.53 21.11
N ARG A 11 -0.30 21.79 20.90
CA ARG A 11 -1.13 22.57 21.83
C ARG A 11 -2.61 22.21 21.81
N GLU A 12 -3.10 21.52 20.76
CA GLU A 12 -4.46 20.93 20.75
C GLU A 12 -4.38 19.52 20.16
N PRO A 13 -4.56 18.46 20.98
CA PRO A 13 -4.57 17.11 20.48
C PRO A 13 -5.76 16.90 19.55
N ASP A 14 -5.49 16.41 18.34
CA ASP A 14 -6.53 15.97 17.42
C ASP A 14 -7.07 14.62 17.92
N PHE A 15 -8.32 14.58 18.27
CA PHE A 15 -8.99 13.34 18.65
C PHE A 15 -9.57 12.70 17.40
N THR A 16 -9.19 11.44 17.18
CA THR A 16 -9.79 10.57 16.16
C THR A 16 -10.38 9.34 16.83
N THR A 17 -11.36 8.74 16.16
CA THR A 17 -11.96 7.49 16.64
C THR A 17 -10.93 6.35 16.62
N ILE A 18 -10.85 5.61 17.72
CA ILE A 18 -10.01 4.42 17.83
C ILE A 18 -10.90 3.19 17.68
N PHE A 19 -10.60 2.35 16.70
CA PHE A 19 -11.25 1.07 16.50
C PHE A 19 -10.37 -0.07 17.02
N PRO A 20 -10.95 -1.24 17.33
CA PRO A 20 -10.15 -2.46 17.52
C PRO A 20 -9.26 -2.73 16.32
N ASN A 21 -8.16 -3.43 16.53
CA ASN A 21 -7.28 -3.83 15.44
C ASN A 21 -8.03 -4.72 14.42
N PRO A 22 -7.68 -4.67 13.13
CA PRO A 22 -8.35 -5.42 12.07
C PRO A 22 -8.48 -6.91 12.34
N ILE A 23 -7.46 -7.56 12.92
CA ILE A 23 -7.53 -8.96 13.33
C ILE A 23 -8.73 -9.24 14.27
N GLY A 24 -9.06 -8.32 15.17
CA GLY A 24 -10.23 -8.45 16.06
C GLY A 24 -11.54 -8.16 15.34
N MET A 25 -11.59 -7.08 14.54
CA MET A 25 -12.79 -6.69 13.80
C MET A 25 -13.18 -7.75 12.77
N SER A 26 -12.23 -8.36 12.08
CA SER A 26 -12.47 -9.39 11.06
C SER A 26 -13.14 -10.67 11.63
N ARG A 27 -12.95 -10.95 12.92
CA ARG A 27 -13.59 -12.12 13.57
C ARG A 27 -15.10 -11.96 13.79
N SER A 28 -15.64 -10.76 13.61
CA SER A 28 -17.08 -10.52 13.60
C SER A 28 -17.77 -11.07 12.35
N TRP A 29 -17.06 -11.16 11.23
CA TRP A 29 -17.58 -11.46 9.89
C TRP A 29 -18.68 -10.49 9.43
N ASP A 30 -18.69 -9.28 9.99
CA ASP A 30 -19.70 -8.25 9.77
C ASP A 30 -19.17 -7.18 8.80
N GLU A 31 -19.53 -7.30 7.53
CA GLU A 31 -19.15 -6.36 6.48
C GLU A 31 -19.73 -4.96 6.74
N ASP A 32 -20.95 -4.86 7.26
CA ASP A 32 -21.61 -3.58 7.54
C ASP A 32 -20.86 -2.81 8.65
N MET A 33 -20.40 -3.53 9.68
CA MET A 33 -19.60 -2.93 10.75
C MET A 33 -18.26 -2.41 10.18
N LEU A 34 -17.58 -3.21 9.33
CA LEU A 34 -16.32 -2.80 8.71
C LEU A 34 -16.53 -1.58 7.80
N LYS A 35 -17.59 -1.55 7.00
CA LYS A 35 -17.95 -0.41 6.15
C LYS A 35 -18.19 0.85 6.97
N LYS A 36 -18.98 0.77 8.03
CA LYS A 36 -19.22 1.91 8.94
C LYS A 36 -17.94 2.41 9.62
N SER A 37 -17.05 1.49 10.00
CA SER A 37 -15.73 1.88 10.56
C SER A 37 -14.90 2.63 9.52
N GLY A 38 -14.90 2.17 8.27
CA GLY A 38 -14.29 2.86 7.15
C GLY A 38 -14.89 4.25 6.90
N GLU A 39 -16.22 4.38 6.97
CA GLU A 39 -16.92 5.68 6.82
C GLU A 39 -16.42 6.71 7.84
N VAL A 40 -16.29 6.32 9.10
CA VAL A 40 -15.76 7.21 10.15
C VAL A 40 -14.34 7.65 9.82
N VAL A 41 -13.47 6.72 9.43
CA VAL A 41 -12.09 7.04 9.05
C VAL A 41 -12.04 7.99 7.85
N GLY A 42 -12.86 7.76 6.83
CA GLY A 42 -12.96 8.63 5.66
C GLY A 42 -13.42 10.06 6.01
N ILE A 43 -14.44 10.18 6.85
CA ILE A 43 -14.97 11.48 7.32
C ILE A 43 -13.90 12.22 8.15
N GLU A 44 -13.27 11.55 9.10
CA GLU A 44 -12.24 12.16 9.96
C GLU A 44 -11.01 12.57 9.15
N THR A 45 -10.56 11.73 8.20
CA THR A 45 -9.45 12.06 7.30
C THR A 45 -9.75 13.33 6.48
N ARG A 46 -10.96 13.42 5.93
CA ARG A 46 -11.41 14.59 5.17
C ARG A 46 -11.51 15.84 6.05
N GLY A 47 -12.02 15.69 7.27
CA GLY A 47 -12.09 16.77 8.25
C GLY A 47 -10.72 17.31 8.66
N LEU A 48 -9.77 16.43 8.94
CA LEU A 48 -8.38 16.80 9.26
C LEU A 48 -7.69 17.49 8.08
N PHE A 49 -7.91 17.00 6.86
CA PHE A 49 -7.38 17.64 5.64
C PHE A 49 -7.95 19.05 5.46
N ALA A 50 -9.26 19.22 5.60
CA ALA A 50 -9.91 20.52 5.48
C ALA A 50 -9.46 21.51 6.57
N ALA A 51 -9.11 21.01 7.75
CA ALA A 51 -8.54 21.80 8.85
C ALA A 51 -7.04 22.12 8.68
N GLY A 52 -6.39 21.65 7.60
CA GLY A 52 -4.95 21.81 7.37
C GLY A 52 -4.05 21.01 8.32
N LYS A 53 -4.62 20.01 9.01
CA LYS A 53 -3.92 19.15 9.98
C LYS A 53 -3.34 17.87 9.36
N ASN A 54 -3.77 17.52 8.17
CA ASN A 54 -3.25 16.42 7.37
C ASN A 54 -2.95 16.91 5.96
N GLY A 55 -1.76 16.60 5.44
CA GLY A 55 -1.30 17.04 4.13
C GLY A 55 -1.77 16.17 2.95
N SER A 56 -2.50 15.08 3.21
CA SER A 56 -2.90 14.12 2.18
C SER A 56 -4.25 13.49 2.46
N LEU A 57 -4.95 13.13 1.39
CA LEU A 57 -6.16 12.28 1.42
C LEU A 57 -5.85 10.81 1.05
N SER A 58 -4.60 10.47 0.81
CA SER A 58 -4.18 9.08 0.67
C SER A 58 -3.97 8.47 2.06
N VAL A 59 -4.73 7.44 2.37
CA VAL A 59 -4.65 6.72 3.66
C VAL A 59 -3.98 5.37 3.43
N TRP A 60 -2.86 5.13 4.08
CA TRP A 60 -2.07 3.90 3.92
C TRP A 60 -2.69 2.74 4.71
N ALA A 61 -3.88 2.37 4.30
CA ALA A 61 -4.72 1.30 4.83
C ALA A 61 -5.77 0.90 3.76
N PRO A 62 -6.32 -0.34 3.88
CA PRO A 62 -6.04 -1.39 4.85
C PRO A 62 -4.78 -2.20 4.54
N THR A 63 -4.25 -2.89 5.58
CA THR A 63 -3.26 -3.96 5.40
C THR A 63 -4.00 -5.22 4.99
N VAL A 64 -3.67 -5.78 3.82
CA VAL A 64 -4.31 -6.97 3.26
C VAL A 64 -3.32 -8.12 3.03
N ASP A 65 -2.14 -8.00 3.64
CA ASP A 65 -1.22 -9.11 3.81
C ASP A 65 -1.91 -10.25 4.57
N MET A 66 -1.59 -11.50 4.21
CA MET A 66 -2.24 -12.67 4.78
C MET A 66 -1.62 -13.06 6.12
N GLU A 67 -2.43 -13.40 7.12
CA GLU A 67 -1.99 -13.90 8.42
C GLU A 67 -1.49 -15.37 8.32
N ARG A 68 -0.40 -15.60 7.57
CA ARG A 68 0.07 -16.94 7.24
C ARG A 68 0.74 -17.68 8.40
N ASP A 69 1.38 -16.92 9.29
CA ASP A 69 2.17 -17.45 10.39
C ASP A 69 1.92 -16.60 11.64
N PRO A 70 1.58 -17.20 12.79
CA PRO A 70 1.31 -16.44 14.01
C PRO A 70 2.53 -15.70 14.55
N ARG A 71 3.73 -16.01 14.07
CA ARG A 71 4.97 -15.32 14.44
C ARG A 71 5.19 -14.02 13.68
N TRP A 72 4.44 -13.76 12.61
CA TRP A 72 4.56 -12.49 11.88
C TRP A 72 4.17 -11.30 12.77
N GLY A 73 5.09 -10.33 12.91
CA GLY A 73 4.98 -9.24 13.89
C GLY A 73 3.90 -8.19 13.57
N ARG A 74 3.15 -8.33 12.46
CA ARG A 74 2.08 -7.39 12.04
C ARG A 74 0.72 -8.07 11.81
N ASN A 75 0.52 -9.26 12.37
CA ASN A 75 -0.77 -9.96 12.26
C ASN A 75 -1.95 -9.11 12.74
N GLU A 76 -1.76 -8.24 13.73
CA GLU A 76 -2.84 -7.38 14.24
C GLU A 76 -3.37 -6.36 13.22
N GLU A 77 -2.60 -6.05 12.18
CA GLU A 77 -3.02 -5.13 11.12
C GLU A 77 -3.86 -5.80 10.03
N ALA A 78 -3.86 -7.14 9.95
CA ALA A 78 -4.46 -7.91 8.86
C ALA A 78 -5.86 -8.45 9.22
N TYR A 79 -6.52 -9.05 8.24
CA TYR A 79 -7.92 -9.49 8.34
C TYR A 79 -8.10 -11.01 8.44
N GLY A 80 -7.04 -11.79 8.22
CA GLY A 80 -7.10 -13.23 8.34
C GLY A 80 -6.15 -13.98 7.40
N GLU A 81 -6.27 -15.29 7.43
CA GLU A 81 -5.49 -16.22 6.59
C GLU A 81 -6.26 -16.73 5.36
N ASP A 82 -7.53 -16.36 5.21
CA ASP A 82 -8.38 -16.68 4.08
C ASP A 82 -8.49 -15.49 3.12
N THR A 83 -8.18 -15.72 1.85
CA THR A 83 -8.11 -14.67 0.82
C THR A 83 -9.49 -14.09 0.48
N TYR A 84 -10.54 -14.93 0.53
CA TYR A 84 -11.90 -14.49 0.25
C TYR A 84 -12.41 -13.60 1.39
N LEU A 85 -12.28 -14.05 2.63
CA LEU A 85 -12.72 -13.31 3.82
C LEU A 85 -11.98 -11.97 3.92
N THR A 86 -10.65 -11.98 3.75
CA THR A 86 -9.84 -10.75 3.71
C THR A 86 -10.34 -9.79 2.63
N GLY A 87 -10.57 -10.29 1.41
CA GLY A 87 -11.06 -9.47 0.30
C GLY A 87 -12.42 -8.84 0.59
N ARG A 88 -13.35 -9.59 1.20
CA ARG A 88 -14.69 -9.10 1.54
C ARG A 88 -14.66 -8.05 2.65
N LEU A 89 -14.03 -8.36 3.76
CA LEU A 89 -14.04 -7.49 4.95
C LEU A 89 -13.21 -6.21 4.75
N ALA A 90 -11.98 -6.35 4.21
CA ALA A 90 -11.16 -5.19 3.88
C ALA A 90 -11.79 -4.38 2.73
N GLY A 91 -12.45 -5.04 1.77
CA GLY A 91 -13.20 -4.38 0.71
C GLY A 91 -14.34 -3.52 1.23
N ALA A 92 -15.14 -4.03 2.15
CA ALA A 92 -16.20 -3.27 2.81
C ALA A 92 -15.63 -2.04 3.56
N TYR A 93 -14.50 -2.20 4.24
CA TYR A 93 -13.80 -1.09 4.89
C TYR A 93 -13.34 -0.02 3.87
N VAL A 94 -12.80 -0.44 2.71
CA VAL A 94 -12.40 0.47 1.62
C VAL A 94 -13.59 1.24 1.07
N GLU A 95 -14.72 0.58 0.80
CA GLU A 95 -15.95 1.28 0.36
C GLU A 95 -16.36 2.36 1.35
N GLY A 96 -16.33 2.06 2.65
CA GLY A 96 -16.62 3.04 3.69
C GLY A 96 -15.66 4.23 3.66
N MET A 97 -14.36 3.97 3.59
CA MET A 97 -13.33 5.02 3.55
C MET A 97 -13.49 5.95 2.34
N GLN A 98 -13.71 5.38 1.17
CA GLN A 98 -13.77 6.13 -0.08
C GLN A 98 -15.12 6.84 -0.27
N GLY A 99 -16.20 6.30 0.30
CA GLY A 99 -17.55 6.86 0.20
C GLY A 99 -18.26 6.41 -1.06
N ASP A 100 -19.43 6.98 -1.28
CA ASP A 100 -20.42 6.58 -2.29
C ASP A 100 -20.75 7.68 -3.30
N ASP A 101 -19.95 8.75 -3.37
CA ASP A 101 -20.09 9.77 -4.41
C ASP A 101 -19.47 9.27 -5.72
N ASP A 102 -20.21 9.45 -6.83
CA ASP A 102 -19.82 8.94 -8.15
C ASP A 102 -18.52 9.56 -8.71
N PHE A 103 -18.05 10.68 -8.15
CA PHE A 103 -16.90 11.41 -8.65
C PHE A 103 -15.86 11.72 -7.58
N TYR A 104 -16.29 12.08 -6.37
CA TYR A 104 -15.39 12.50 -5.29
C TYR A 104 -15.19 11.43 -4.23
N LEU A 105 -13.96 11.00 -4.02
CA LEU A 105 -13.61 10.16 -2.89
C LEU A 105 -13.50 10.99 -1.60
N ARG A 106 -13.94 10.44 -0.46
CA ARG A 106 -13.65 11.03 0.86
C ARG A 106 -12.16 11.01 1.13
N CYS A 107 -11.53 9.86 0.93
CA CYS A 107 -10.08 9.67 0.89
C CYS A 107 -9.76 8.48 -0.04
N ALA A 108 -8.53 8.36 -0.49
CA ALA A 108 -8.07 7.22 -1.26
C ALA A 108 -7.52 6.15 -0.32
N ALA A 109 -8.12 4.95 -0.36
CA ALA A 109 -7.59 3.79 0.33
C ALA A 109 -6.37 3.25 -0.42
N THR A 110 -5.28 2.99 0.31
CA THR A 110 -4.03 2.46 -0.24
C THR A 110 -3.78 1.07 0.34
N LEU A 111 -4.11 0.04 -0.44
CA LEU A 111 -3.90 -1.35 -0.04
C LEU A 111 -2.42 -1.64 0.17
N LYS A 112 -2.06 -2.37 1.22
CA LYS A 112 -0.67 -2.67 1.51
C LYS A 112 -0.48 -4.07 2.09
N HIS A 113 0.72 -4.64 1.96
CA HIS A 113 1.83 -4.25 1.11
C HIS A 113 1.93 -5.23 -0.05
N PHE A 114 1.99 -4.79 -1.25
CA PHE A 114 1.96 -5.63 -2.43
C PHE A 114 3.38 -6.14 -2.77
N TYR A 115 3.67 -7.43 -2.57
CA TYR A 115 2.91 -8.49 -1.93
C TYR A 115 3.84 -9.43 -1.13
N ALA A 116 3.22 -10.32 -0.31
CA ALA A 116 3.90 -11.33 0.49
C ALA A 116 4.87 -10.77 1.55
N ASN A 117 4.55 -9.62 2.14
CA ASN A 117 5.28 -9.01 3.24
C ASN A 117 4.86 -9.68 4.57
N ASN A 118 5.35 -10.90 4.83
CA ASN A 118 4.96 -11.72 5.98
C ASN A 118 6.13 -12.09 6.91
N VAL A 119 7.25 -11.38 6.82
CA VAL A 119 8.43 -11.53 7.68
C VAL A 119 8.91 -10.14 8.05
N GLU A 120 8.91 -9.81 9.35
CA GLU A 120 9.40 -8.51 9.83
C GLU A 120 10.90 -8.52 10.14
N GLU A 121 11.42 -9.65 10.61
CA GLU A 121 12.85 -9.81 10.81
C GLU A 121 13.56 -9.80 9.45
N ASP A 122 14.54 -8.91 9.33
CA ASP A 122 15.30 -8.70 8.07
C ASP A 122 14.43 -8.46 6.83
N ARG A 123 13.24 -7.87 6.98
CA ARG A 123 12.26 -7.65 5.89
C ARG A 123 12.82 -6.92 4.68
N THR A 124 13.88 -6.13 4.89
CA THR A 124 14.56 -5.36 3.85
C THR A 124 15.66 -6.16 3.13
N PHE A 125 15.89 -7.41 3.51
CA PHE A 125 16.87 -8.32 2.91
C PHE A 125 16.24 -9.65 2.46
N THR A 126 14.97 -9.88 2.80
CA THR A 126 14.33 -11.16 2.54
C THR A 126 13.79 -11.27 1.13
N SER A 127 13.88 -12.47 0.57
CA SER A 127 13.27 -12.84 -0.70
C SER A 127 12.28 -13.98 -0.48
N SER A 128 11.00 -13.74 -0.75
CA SER A 128 9.94 -14.75 -0.65
C SER A 128 9.94 -15.63 -1.89
N SER A 129 10.10 -16.96 -1.69
CA SER A 129 10.01 -17.92 -2.78
C SER A 129 8.56 -18.34 -3.02
N ILE A 130 8.00 -17.95 -4.16
CA ILE A 130 6.58 -18.13 -4.47
C ILE A 130 6.43 -18.74 -5.87
N ASP A 131 5.69 -19.85 -5.95
CA ASP A 131 5.34 -20.46 -7.22
C ASP A 131 4.20 -19.67 -7.92
N PRO A 132 4.03 -19.83 -9.26
CA PRO A 132 3.03 -19.09 -10.02
C PRO A 132 1.59 -19.29 -9.56
N ARG A 133 1.23 -20.45 -9.05
CA ARG A 133 -0.12 -20.74 -8.59
C ARG A 133 -0.42 -19.98 -7.30
N ASN A 134 0.42 -20.11 -6.29
CA ASN A 134 0.28 -19.39 -5.03
C ASN A 134 0.33 -17.86 -5.24
N LYS A 135 1.16 -17.39 -6.18
CA LYS A 135 1.17 -15.97 -6.55
C LYS A 135 -0.24 -15.48 -6.90
N HIS A 136 -0.97 -16.17 -7.77
CA HIS A 136 -2.26 -15.71 -8.26
C HIS A 136 -3.43 -16.08 -7.35
N GLU A 137 -3.45 -17.31 -6.82
CA GLU A 137 -4.59 -17.81 -6.05
C GLU A 137 -4.56 -17.36 -4.59
N TYR A 138 -3.40 -16.95 -4.07
CA TYR A 138 -3.23 -16.59 -2.66
C TYR A 138 -2.77 -15.14 -2.48
N TYR A 139 -1.57 -14.77 -2.95
CA TYR A 139 -1.00 -13.46 -2.65
C TYR A 139 -1.63 -12.30 -3.43
N HIS A 140 -2.01 -12.51 -4.68
CA HIS A 140 -2.68 -11.50 -5.50
C HIS A 140 -4.17 -11.37 -5.21
N GLU A 141 -4.81 -12.43 -4.76
CA GLU A 141 -6.27 -12.51 -4.69
C GLU A 141 -6.93 -11.46 -3.78
N PRO A 142 -6.43 -11.15 -2.55
CA PRO A 142 -7.02 -10.09 -1.74
C PRO A 142 -6.95 -8.73 -2.45
N PHE A 143 -5.81 -8.39 -3.05
CA PHE A 143 -5.63 -7.14 -3.78
C PHE A 143 -6.55 -7.08 -5.00
N ARG A 144 -6.53 -8.13 -5.82
CA ARG A 144 -7.36 -8.23 -7.02
C ARG A 144 -8.84 -8.03 -6.68
N ARG A 145 -9.33 -8.70 -5.66
CA ARG A 145 -10.72 -8.63 -5.24
C ARG A 145 -11.09 -7.22 -4.80
N ILE A 146 -10.31 -6.63 -3.91
CA ILE A 146 -10.63 -5.30 -3.37
C ILE A 146 -10.56 -4.22 -4.46
N ILE A 147 -9.58 -4.30 -5.37
CA ILE A 147 -9.47 -3.35 -6.48
C ILE A 147 -10.68 -3.49 -7.42
N LYS A 148 -11.01 -4.73 -7.85
CA LYS A 148 -12.03 -4.95 -8.88
C LYS A 148 -13.46 -4.91 -8.37
N GLU A 149 -13.70 -5.37 -7.15
CA GLU A 149 -15.05 -5.57 -6.61
C GLU A 149 -15.44 -4.44 -5.64
N HIS A 150 -14.48 -3.73 -5.05
CA HIS A 150 -14.69 -2.68 -4.06
C HIS A 150 -14.04 -1.34 -4.43
N GLY A 151 -13.41 -1.24 -5.60
CA GLY A 151 -12.93 0.01 -6.17
C GLY A 151 -11.78 0.71 -5.42
N ALA A 152 -10.86 -0.04 -4.79
CA ALA A 152 -9.71 0.58 -4.16
C ALA A 152 -8.87 1.38 -5.18
N GLU A 153 -8.52 2.63 -4.84
CA GLU A 153 -7.84 3.57 -5.72
C GLU A 153 -6.33 3.42 -5.76
N ALA A 154 -5.73 2.98 -4.66
CA ALA A 154 -4.28 2.96 -4.53
C ALA A 154 -3.74 1.67 -3.90
N MET A 155 -2.47 1.44 -4.11
CA MET A 155 -1.71 0.31 -3.56
C MET A 155 -0.29 0.74 -3.22
N MET A 156 0.28 0.13 -2.18
CA MET A 156 1.66 0.31 -1.76
C MET A 156 2.45 -0.96 -1.98
N THR A 157 3.69 -0.83 -2.49
CA THR A 157 4.61 -1.96 -2.64
C THR A 157 5.13 -2.46 -1.29
N ALA A 158 5.68 -3.66 -1.28
CA ALA A 158 6.30 -4.27 -0.10
C ALA A 158 7.83 -4.15 -0.15
N TYR A 159 8.47 -4.18 1.02
CA TYR A 159 9.93 -4.08 1.11
C TYR A 159 10.67 -5.33 0.61
N ASN A 160 10.06 -6.49 0.69
CA ASN A 160 10.74 -7.74 0.36
C ASN A 160 10.91 -7.93 -1.14
N GLU A 161 11.78 -8.87 -1.48
CA GLU A 161 11.84 -9.43 -2.84
C GLU A 161 10.84 -10.59 -3.00
N ILE A 162 10.47 -10.85 -4.24
CA ILE A 162 9.79 -12.07 -4.68
C ILE A 162 10.68 -12.77 -5.70
N ASN A 163 11.12 -13.98 -5.36
CA ASN A 163 12.00 -14.77 -6.23
C ASN A 163 13.24 -13.98 -6.71
N GLY A 164 13.83 -13.17 -5.81
CA GLY A 164 15.01 -12.36 -6.07
C GLY A 164 14.74 -11.04 -6.82
N VAL A 165 13.48 -10.58 -6.92
CA VAL A 165 13.14 -9.31 -7.54
C VAL A 165 12.46 -8.41 -6.49
N PRO A 166 12.96 -7.19 -6.21
CA PRO A 166 12.31 -6.26 -5.30
C PRO A 166 10.88 -5.93 -5.72
N CYS A 167 9.94 -5.94 -4.79
CA CYS A 167 8.52 -5.75 -5.09
C CYS A 167 8.23 -4.46 -5.85
N MET A 168 8.93 -3.36 -5.54
CA MET A 168 8.72 -2.06 -6.19
C MET A 168 9.09 -2.01 -7.68
N VAL A 169 9.85 -3.00 -8.18
CA VAL A 169 10.25 -3.05 -9.60
C VAL A 169 9.64 -4.23 -10.35
N MET A 170 8.73 -4.97 -9.71
CA MET A 170 8.06 -6.11 -10.34
C MET A 170 7.07 -5.67 -11.41
N ARG A 171 7.12 -6.35 -12.55
CA ARG A 171 6.14 -6.15 -13.62
C ARG A 171 4.69 -6.47 -13.22
N ASP A 172 4.50 -7.22 -12.15
CA ASP A 172 3.18 -7.55 -11.61
C ASP A 172 2.35 -6.29 -11.27
N ILE A 173 2.99 -5.20 -10.89
CA ILE A 173 2.37 -3.90 -10.66
C ILE A 173 1.66 -3.43 -11.93
N LYS A 174 2.39 -3.35 -13.04
CA LYS A 174 1.82 -2.91 -14.31
C LYS A 174 0.90 -3.96 -14.91
N ASP A 175 1.39 -5.20 -15.07
CA ASP A 175 0.72 -6.24 -15.84
C ASP A 175 -0.58 -6.73 -15.18
N TYR A 176 -0.64 -6.71 -13.84
CA TYR A 176 -1.82 -7.16 -13.09
C TYR A 176 -2.55 -6.00 -12.42
N ALA A 177 -1.91 -5.26 -11.51
CA ALA A 177 -2.61 -4.27 -10.72
C ALA A 177 -3.19 -3.15 -11.60
N LYS A 178 -2.42 -2.58 -12.50
CA LYS A 178 -2.89 -1.51 -13.41
C LYS A 178 -3.66 -2.05 -14.61
N ASP A 179 -3.04 -2.87 -15.45
CA ASP A 179 -3.59 -3.20 -16.76
C ASP A 179 -4.79 -4.17 -16.67
N ARG A 180 -4.80 -5.11 -15.70
CA ARG A 180 -5.87 -6.12 -15.59
C ARG A 180 -6.89 -5.82 -14.52
N TRP A 181 -6.48 -5.22 -13.40
CA TRP A 181 -7.39 -4.94 -12.29
C TRP A 181 -7.93 -3.51 -12.31
N GLY A 182 -7.24 -2.58 -13.01
CA GLY A 182 -7.69 -1.21 -13.19
C GLY A 182 -7.29 -0.27 -12.06
N LEU A 183 -6.22 -0.58 -11.32
CA LEU A 183 -5.72 0.27 -10.24
C LEU A 183 -5.17 1.59 -10.79
N HIS A 184 -5.50 2.70 -10.15
CA HIS A 184 -5.10 4.02 -10.63
C HIS A 184 -3.74 4.46 -10.09
N HIS A 185 -3.42 4.22 -8.83
CA HIS A 185 -2.22 4.77 -8.20
C HIS A 185 -1.41 3.71 -7.45
N VAL A 186 -0.09 3.74 -7.62
CA VAL A 186 0.86 2.91 -6.87
C VAL A 186 1.94 3.76 -6.24
N VAL A 187 2.12 3.61 -4.93
CA VAL A 187 3.17 4.26 -4.15
C VAL A 187 4.14 3.23 -3.59
N THR A 188 5.42 3.58 -3.45
CA THR A 188 6.37 2.75 -2.71
C THR A 188 6.15 2.86 -1.21
N ASP A 189 6.53 1.84 -0.44
CA ASP A 189 6.69 2.01 1.01
C ASP A 189 7.86 2.95 1.32
N GLY A 190 7.95 3.45 2.54
CA GLY A 190 8.89 4.52 2.90
C GLY A 190 10.36 4.10 2.82
N GLY A 191 11.15 4.80 2.00
CA GLY A 191 12.58 4.51 1.83
C GLY A 191 12.91 3.34 0.90
N ASP A 192 11.96 2.84 0.13
CA ASP A 192 12.08 1.62 -0.67
C ASP A 192 13.11 1.76 -1.82
N VAL A 193 13.28 2.95 -2.39
CA VAL A 193 14.31 3.23 -3.41
C VAL A 193 15.70 3.05 -2.82
N LEU A 194 15.96 3.68 -1.66
CA LEU A 194 17.25 3.57 -0.98
C LEU A 194 17.53 2.13 -0.51
N GLN A 195 16.49 1.42 -0.08
CA GLN A 195 16.58 0.03 0.32
C GLN A 195 16.96 -0.87 -0.86
N THR A 196 16.34 -0.68 -2.02
CA THR A 196 16.64 -1.45 -3.24
C THR A 196 18.08 -1.30 -3.68
N VAL A 197 18.70 -0.14 -3.47
CA VAL A 197 20.11 0.10 -3.75
C VAL A 197 21.02 -0.46 -2.65
N ASN A 198 20.76 -0.13 -1.37
CA ASN A 198 21.73 -0.34 -0.30
C ASN A 198 21.58 -1.69 0.42
N GLN A 199 20.42 -2.34 0.33
CA GLN A 199 20.11 -3.56 1.08
C GLN A 199 19.89 -4.75 0.15
N HIS A 200 19.05 -4.59 -0.87
CA HIS A 200 18.90 -5.60 -1.90
C HIS A 200 20.10 -5.62 -2.88
N GLU A 201 20.84 -4.52 -2.98
CA GLU A 201 21.94 -4.35 -3.95
C GLU A 201 21.53 -4.72 -5.39
N TYR A 202 20.23 -4.50 -5.71
CA TYR A 202 19.66 -4.92 -6.98
C TYR A 202 20.03 -3.99 -8.14
N PHE A 203 20.12 -2.68 -7.83
CA PHE A 203 20.63 -1.66 -8.75
C PHE A 203 21.79 -0.90 -8.10
N GLY A 204 22.68 -0.35 -8.94
CA GLY A 204 23.85 0.39 -8.49
C GLY A 204 23.55 1.84 -8.13
N THR A 205 22.41 2.41 -8.56
CA THR A 205 22.06 3.83 -8.33
C THR A 205 20.57 4.05 -8.14
N ASP A 206 20.22 5.15 -7.45
CA ASP A 206 18.84 5.59 -7.28
C ASP A 206 18.17 5.85 -8.64
N ALA A 207 18.89 6.39 -9.62
CA ALA A 207 18.40 6.66 -10.97
C ALA A 207 17.96 5.40 -11.69
N GLN A 208 18.72 4.30 -11.58
CA GLN A 208 18.36 3.00 -12.16
C GLN A 208 17.12 2.43 -11.47
N THR A 209 17.06 2.52 -10.15
CA THR A 209 15.94 2.03 -9.33
C THR A 209 14.65 2.79 -9.66
N VAL A 210 14.70 4.11 -9.68
CA VAL A 210 13.55 4.97 -10.02
C VAL A 210 13.07 4.69 -11.44
N ALA A 211 13.99 4.57 -12.41
CA ALA A 211 13.65 4.24 -13.79
C ALA A 211 12.95 2.87 -13.91
N ALA A 212 13.42 1.87 -13.16
CA ALA A 212 12.81 0.54 -13.14
C ALA A 212 11.42 0.59 -12.48
N GLY A 213 11.27 1.31 -11.36
CA GLY A 213 9.99 1.52 -10.68
C GLY A 213 8.95 2.19 -11.58
N ILE A 214 9.32 3.28 -12.27
CA ILE A 214 8.43 3.96 -13.23
C ILE A 214 7.98 2.98 -14.33
N LYS A 215 8.89 2.18 -14.89
CA LYS A 215 8.57 1.17 -15.90
C LYS A 215 7.70 0.03 -15.36
N ALA A 216 7.84 -0.30 -14.09
CA ALA A 216 7.00 -1.27 -13.39
C ALA A 216 5.61 -0.73 -13.09
N GLY A 217 5.40 0.60 -13.12
CA GLY A 217 4.09 1.23 -12.89
C GLY A 217 3.96 1.99 -11.57
N ILE A 218 5.06 2.33 -10.91
CA ILE A 218 5.06 3.22 -9.73
C ILE A 218 4.71 4.64 -10.18
N ASP A 219 3.79 5.28 -9.46
CA ASP A 219 3.35 6.66 -9.70
C ASP A 219 3.99 7.65 -8.73
N SER A 220 4.30 7.20 -7.50
CA SER A 220 4.96 8.05 -6.51
C SER A 220 5.93 7.25 -5.64
N PHE A 221 7.02 7.92 -5.24
CA PHE A 221 8.05 7.35 -4.39
C PHE A 221 7.97 7.98 -2.99
N SER A 222 7.88 7.15 -1.96
CA SER A 222 7.80 7.57 -0.55
C SER A 222 9.18 7.68 0.09
N ASP A 223 10.06 8.42 -0.56
CA ASP A 223 11.44 8.69 -0.19
C ASP A 223 11.68 10.19 -0.03
N ASN A 224 12.94 10.58 0.25
CA ASN A 224 13.29 11.99 0.30
C ASN A 224 13.05 12.67 -1.05
N ARG A 225 12.21 13.70 -1.06
CA ARG A 225 11.74 14.37 -2.28
C ARG A 225 12.87 14.88 -3.17
N GLU A 226 13.85 15.58 -2.59
CA GLU A 226 14.94 16.17 -3.36
C GLU A 226 15.79 15.08 -4.03
N LYS A 227 16.10 14.01 -3.30
CA LYS A 227 16.80 12.85 -3.87
C LYS A 227 16.02 12.18 -5.00
N MET A 228 14.70 12.05 -4.86
CA MET A 228 13.87 11.45 -5.91
C MET A 228 13.80 12.34 -7.15
N GLU A 229 13.66 13.66 -6.97
CA GLU A 229 13.70 14.60 -8.10
C GLU A 229 15.05 14.52 -8.85
N ASP A 230 16.16 14.44 -8.14
CA ASP A 230 17.50 14.29 -8.72
C ASP A 230 17.65 12.93 -9.44
N ALA A 231 17.20 11.83 -8.81
CA ALA A 231 17.25 10.50 -9.41
C ALA A 231 16.41 10.42 -10.71
N VAL A 232 15.22 11.04 -10.74
CA VAL A 232 14.39 11.11 -11.96
C VAL A 232 15.09 11.92 -13.05
N ARG A 233 15.69 13.07 -12.73
CA ARG A 233 16.45 13.91 -13.68
C ARG A 233 17.65 13.15 -14.25
N GLU A 234 18.39 12.45 -13.40
CA GLU A 234 19.52 11.63 -13.81
C GLU A 234 19.06 10.46 -14.69
N ALA A 235 17.99 9.75 -14.30
CA ALA A 235 17.42 8.68 -15.10
C ALA A 235 17.02 9.15 -16.51
N TYR A 236 16.45 10.35 -16.61
CA TYR A 236 16.13 10.97 -17.90
C TYR A 236 17.37 11.32 -18.70
N ALA A 237 18.37 11.97 -18.07
CA ALA A 237 19.63 12.35 -18.73
C ALA A 237 20.42 11.14 -19.26
N LEU A 238 20.33 10.00 -18.56
CA LEU A 238 20.93 8.73 -18.98
C LEU A 238 20.10 7.95 -20.02
N GLY A 239 18.94 8.46 -20.41
CA GLY A 239 18.04 7.78 -21.36
C GLY A 239 17.38 6.52 -20.79
N LEU A 240 17.34 6.38 -19.46
CA LEU A 240 16.69 5.24 -18.78
C LEU A 240 15.16 5.36 -18.81
N ILE A 241 14.64 6.57 -18.89
CA ILE A 241 13.22 6.88 -19.06
C ILE A 241 13.04 7.95 -20.14
N GLU A 242 11.84 8.02 -20.73
CA GLU A 242 11.45 9.02 -21.72
C GLU A 242 10.31 9.87 -21.17
N MET A 243 10.31 11.18 -21.51
CA MET A 243 9.12 12.01 -21.31
C MET A 243 8.10 11.70 -22.42
N LYS A 244 6.88 11.40 -21.99
CA LYS A 244 5.75 11.23 -22.91
C LYS A 244 4.92 12.51 -22.98
#